data_834870f68985b9a8f117cff38bb9e79a
#
_entry.id   834870f68985b9a8f117cff38bb9e79a
#
_cell.length_a   1.000
_cell.length_b   1.000
_cell.length_c   1.000
_cell.angle_alpha   90.00
_cell.angle_beta   90.00
_cell.angle_gamma   90.00
#
_symmetry.space_group_name_H-M   'P 1'
#
loop_
_entity.id
_entity.type
_entity.pdbx_description
1 polymer ?
#
loop_
_entity_poly.entity_id
_entity_poly.type
_entity_poly.pdbx_seq_one_letter_code
_entity_poly.pdbx_strand_id
1 'polypeptide(L)'
;MALRLIHTADWHLGQTFFGYDREAEHEAFLGFLTNLLVERQTDVLLIAGDVFDVTNPSAGAQRRFYRFLREANRLNPGLQIVIIAGNHDSAIRLEAPNPLLEELNTSIVGIVGRTDSGEIDLGSLVVPLRNRAGEREALCLAVPFLRQGDYPAASEGEPDSYVAGIGRMYRRLYAYADAQRNPGEAIVALGHLHATGAELSEDDRSERAIMGGLESVSADTFDAGIAYTALGHIHKAQRIGGREAVRYAGSPLPMSFSEKNYRHQVIAVAVEEGKVAGIEAIEIPRVADLMRIPDSPLSPERSEERRV
;
A
#
# COMPACT_ATOMS: atom_id res chain seq x y z
N MET A 1 16.65 1.47 -19.30
CA MET A 1 15.27 2.03 -19.57
C MET A 1 14.65 2.37 -18.25
N ALA A 2 13.65 3.29 -18.20
CA ALA A 2 12.98 3.58 -16.94
C ALA A 2 12.18 2.38 -16.45
N LEU A 3 12.32 2.01 -15.19
CA LEU A 3 11.40 1.10 -14.49
C LEU A 3 10.13 1.87 -14.13
N ARG A 4 8.98 1.43 -14.63
CA ARG A 4 7.68 2.10 -14.46
C ARG A 4 6.88 1.40 -13.39
N LEU A 5 6.64 2.09 -12.28
CA LEU A 5 5.90 1.58 -11.15
C LEU A 5 4.51 2.26 -11.06
N ILE A 6 3.51 1.51 -10.64
CA ILE A 6 2.25 2.06 -10.12
C ILE A 6 2.14 1.65 -8.66
N HIS A 7 1.89 2.63 -7.76
CA HIS A 7 1.67 2.42 -6.34
C HIS A 7 0.20 2.70 -5.99
N THR A 8 -0.40 1.77 -5.27
CA THR A 8 -1.76 1.83 -4.70
C THR A 8 -1.78 1.13 -3.35
N ALA A 9 -2.80 1.39 -2.52
CA ALA A 9 -2.99 0.81 -1.19
C ALA A 9 -4.46 0.84 -0.79
N ASP A 10 -4.80 0.23 0.33
CA ASP A 10 -6.05 0.42 1.07
C ASP A 10 -7.30 0.18 0.21
N TRP A 11 -7.33 -0.96 -0.50
CA TRP A 11 -8.43 -1.32 -1.42
C TRP A 11 -9.71 -1.70 -0.69
N HIS A 12 -9.59 -2.30 0.50
CA HIS A 12 -10.69 -2.76 1.33
C HIS A 12 -11.77 -3.51 0.54
N LEU A 13 -11.34 -4.48 -0.30
CA LEU A 13 -12.27 -5.28 -1.09
C LEU A 13 -13.26 -6.01 -0.20
N GLY A 14 -14.54 -5.80 -0.45
CA GLY A 14 -15.64 -6.36 0.34
C GLY A 14 -16.18 -5.40 1.41
N GLN A 15 -15.64 -4.19 1.51
CA GLN A 15 -16.21 -3.15 2.36
C GLN A 15 -17.65 -2.80 1.94
N THR A 16 -18.47 -2.47 2.93
CA THR A 16 -19.80 -1.86 2.74
C THR A 16 -19.77 -0.41 3.21
N PHE A 17 -20.36 0.50 2.46
CA PHE A 17 -20.44 1.91 2.83
C PHE A 17 -21.78 2.19 3.53
N PHE A 18 -21.78 2.33 4.85
CA PHE A 18 -23.00 2.51 5.66
C PHE A 18 -24.08 1.45 5.37
N GLY A 19 -23.69 0.21 5.18
CA GLY A 19 -24.56 -0.92 4.87
C GLY A 19 -24.90 -1.11 3.39
N TYR A 20 -24.42 -0.23 2.51
CA TYR A 20 -24.56 -0.38 1.06
C TYR A 20 -23.37 -1.18 0.48
N ASP A 21 -23.69 -2.10 -0.40
CA ASP A 21 -22.68 -2.86 -1.15
C ASP A 21 -21.92 -1.94 -2.13
N ARG A 22 -20.61 -2.15 -2.22
CA ARG A 22 -19.72 -1.35 -3.08
C ARG A 22 -19.11 -2.17 -4.23
N GLU A 23 -19.71 -3.30 -4.54
CA GLU A 23 -19.17 -4.20 -5.57
C GLU A 23 -18.94 -3.48 -6.90
N ALA A 24 -19.91 -2.67 -7.35
CA ALA A 24 -19.81 -1.92 -8.59
C ALA A 24 -18.65 -0.88 -8.58
N GLU A 25 -18.41 -0.23 -7.44
CA GLU A 25 -17.32 0.74 -7.30
C GLU A 25 -15.95 0.04 -7.33
N HIS A 26 -15.83 -1.09 -6.60
CA HIS A 26 -14.61 -1.89 -6.65
C HIS A 26 -14.32 -2.46 -8.05
N GLU A 27 -15.35 -2.94 -8.77
CA GLU A 27 -15.18 -3.40 -10.16
C GLU A 27 -14.72 -2.28 -11.08
N ALA A 28 -15.29 -1.08 -10.94
CA ALA A 28 -14.90 0.09 -11.74
C ALA A 28 -13.45 0.51 -11.46
N PHE A 29 -13.05 0.54 -10.18
CA PHE A 29 -11.66 0.82 -9.78
C PHE A 29 -10.68 -0.21 -10.37
N LEU A 30 -10.95 -1.51 -10.19
CA LEU A 30 -10.07 -2.55 -10.71
C LEU A 30 -10.00 -2.55 -12.24
N GLY A 31 -11.11 -2.23 -12.92
CA GLY A 31 -11.15 -2.03 -14.36
C GLY A 31 -10.31 -0.82 -14.80
N PHE A 32 -10.45 0.31 -14.11
CA PHE A 32 -9.60 1.50 -14.33
C PHE A 32 -8.12 1.16 -14.15
N LEU A 33 -7.77 0.51 -13.03
CA LEU A 33 -6.38 0.16 -12.74
C LEU A 33 -5.81 -0.78 -13.82
N THR A 34 -6.56 -1.80 -14.23
CA THR A 34 -6.14 -2.73 -15.29
C THR A 34 -5.83 -1.99 -16.59
N ASN A 35 -6.71 -1.08 -17.01
CA ASN A 35 -6.50 -0.28 -18.21
C ASN A 35 -5.28 0.64 -18.09
N LEU A 36 -5.10 1.28 -16.94
CA LEU A 36 -3.96 2.15 -16.66
C LEU A 36 -2.63 1.39 -16.73
N LEU A 37 -2.58 0.17 -16.15
CA LEU A 37 -1.38 -0.68 -16.20
C LEU A 37 -0.95 -0.99 -17.64
N VAL A 38 -1.92 -1.23 -18.52
CA VAL A 38 -1.67 -1.47 -19.95
C VAL A 38 -1.24 -0.19 -20.66
N GLU A 39 -2.00 0.90 -20.49
CA GLU A 39 -1.74 2.19 -21.13
C GLU A 39 -0.35 2.75 -20.80
N ARG A 40 0.02 2.69 -19.53
CA ARG A 40 1.31 3.18 -19.03
C ARG A 40 2.44 2.17 -19.26
N GLN A 41 2.15 1.00 -19.82
CA GLN A 41 3.14 -0.08 -19.97
C GLN A 41 3.89 -0.32 -18.65
N THR A 42 3.15 -0.45 -17.56
CA THR A 42 3.68 -0.59 -16.21
C THR A 42 4.51 -1.87 -16.09
N ASP A 43 5.71 -1.76 -15.52
CA ASP A 43 6.58 -2.90 -15.24
C ASP A 43 6.21 -3.55 -13.91
N VAL A 44 5.90 -2.74 -12.88
CA VAL A 44 5.59 -3.23 -11.53
C VAL A 44 4.39 -2.51 -10.94
N LEU A 45 3.44 -3.29 -10.40
CA LEU A 45 2.38 -2.80 -9.54
C LEU A 45 2.76 -3.07 -8.07
N LEU A 46 2.78 -2.01 -7.26
CA LEU A 46 3.02 -2.06 -5.82
C LEU A 46 1.70 -1.84 -5.07
N ILE A 47 1.30 -2.82 -4.24
CA ILE A 47 0.09 -2.75 -3.42
C ILE A 47 0.52 -2.73 -1.94
N ALA A 48 0.40 -1.57 -1.30
CA ALA A 48 0.93 -1.33 0.03
C ALA A 48 -0.08 -1.64 1.15
N GLY A 49 -0.69 -2.83 1.10
CA GLY A 49 -1.53 -3.40 2.17
C GLY A 49 -3.01 -3.06 2.08
N ASP A 50 -3.77 -3.63 3.01
CA ASP A 50 -5.23 -3.56 3.14
C ASP A 50 -5.95 -3.86 1.83
N VAL A 51 -5.61 -5.04 1.27
CA VAL A 51 -6.28 -5.58 0.08
C VAL A 51 -7.74 -5.89 0.38
N PHE A 52 -8.00 -6.50 1.52
CA PHE A 52 -9.34 -6.85 1.99
C PHE A 52 -9.75 -6.03 3.20
N ASP A 53 -11.06 -5.78 3.33
CA ASP A 53 -11.63 -5.02 4.43
C ASP A 53 -11.58 -5.76 5.78
N VAL A 54 -11.54 -7.08 5.74
CA VAL A 54 -11.56 -7.93 6.94
C VAL A 54 -10.66 -9.15 6.77
N THR A 55 -10.16 -9.69 7.89
CA THR A 55 -9.28 -10.88 7.92
C THR A 55 -9.91 -12.16 7.36
N ASN A 56 -11.23 -12.22 7.21
CA ASN A 56 -11.96 -13.32 6.60
C ASN A 56 -12.86 -12.79 5.48
N PRO A 57 -12.29 -12.41 4.32
CA PRO A 57 -13.03 -11.80 3.23
C PRO A 57 -14.04 -12.77 2.61
N SER A 58 -15.14 -12.22 2.10
CA SER A 58 -16.14 -12.99 1.40
C SER A 58 -15.57 -13.67 0.15
N ALA A 59 -16.18 -14.78 -0.26
CA ALA A 59 -15.79 -15.46 -1.50
C ALA A 59 -15.92 -14.52 -2.74
N GLY A 60 -16.84 -13.56 -2.70
CA GLY A 60 -17.01 -12.53 -3.73
C GLY A 60 -15.79 -11.60 -3.81
N ALA A 61 -15.34 -11.08 -2.66
CA ALA A 61 -14.16 -10.22 -2.59
C ALA A 61 -12.90 -10.94 -3.07
N GLN A 62 -12.67 -12.19 -2.59
CA GLN A 62 -11.55 -13.02 -3.01
C GLN A 62 -11.57 -13.29 -4.52
N ARG A 63 -12.73 -13.67 -5.07
CA ARG A 63 -12.90 -13.92 -6.51
C ARG A 63 -12.57 -12.69 -7.35
N ARG A 64 -12.96 -11.51 -6.88
CA ARG A 64 -12.69 -10.23 -7.53
C ARG A 64 -11.19 -9.94 -7.55
N PHE A 65 -10.51 -10.11 -6.42
CA PHE A 65 -9.08 -9.95 -6.30
C PHE A 65 -8.29 -10.86 -7.25
N TYR A 66 -8.53 -12.17 -7.21
CA TYR A 66 -7.81 -13.12 -8.07
C TYR A 66 -8.15 -12.97 -9.55
N ARG A 67 -9.38 -12.55 -9.87
CA ARG A 67 -9.75 -12.20 -11.24
C ARG A 67 -8.94 -10.99 -11.73
N PHE A 68 -8.79 -9.96 -10.90
CA PHE A 68 -7.97 -8.80 -11.22
C PHE A 68 -6.51 -9.20 -11.50
N LEU A 69 -5.86 -9.96 -10.61
CA LEU A 69 -4.48 -10.41 -10.81
C LEU A 69 -4.30 -11.14 -12.15
N ARG A 70 -5.21 -12.06 -12.44
CA ARG A 70 -5.19 -12.81 -13.70
C ARG A 70 -5.36 -11.89 -14.92
N GLU A 71 -6.34 -10.98 -14.89
CA GLU A 71 -6.62 -10.08 -16.01
C GLU A 71 -5.49 -9.05 -16.21
N ALA A 72 -4.95 -8.49 -15.14
CA ALA A 72 -3.83 -7.56 -15.20
C ALA A 72 -2.59 -8.20 -15.86
N ASN A 73 -2.25 -9.44 -15.46
CA ASN A 73 -1.15 -10.18 -16.06
C ASN A 73 -1.44 -10.55 -17.52
N ARG A 74 -2.66 -11.03 -17.82
CA ARG A 74 -3.06 -11.40 -19.19
C ARG A 74 -2.99 -10.21 -20.17
N LEU A 75 -3.43 -9.03 -19.75
CA LEU A 75 -3.50 -7.83 -20.58
C LEU A 75 -2.18 -7.05 -20.62
N ASN A 76 -1.33 -7.22 -19.62
CA ASN A 76 -0.02 -6.62 -19.53
C ASN A 76 1.06 -7.71 -19.28
N PRO A 77 1.40 -8.54 -20.28
CA PRO A 77 2.42 -9.58 -20.12
C PRO A 77 3.75 -8.98 -19.69
N GLY A 78 4.37 -9.57 -18.68
CA GLY A 78 5.61 -9.06 -18.06
C GLY A 78 5.37 -8.11 -16.87
N LEU A 79 4.11 -7.76 -16.56
CA LEU A 79 3.79 -7.06 -15.33
C LEU A 79 4.19 -7.91 -14.12
N GLN A 80 4.96 -7.30 -13.22
CA GLN A 80 5.22 -7.86 -11.90
C GLN A 80 4.28 -7.20 -10.89
N ILE A 81 3.76 -7.98 -9.93
CA ILE A 81 2.91 -7.45 -8.86
C ILE A 81 3.55 -7.79 -7.52
N VAL A 82 3.77 -6.77 -6.68
CA VAL A 82 4.28 -6.94 -5.31
C VAL A 82 3.25 -6.41 -4.34
N ILE A 83 2.83 -7.26 -3.41
CA ILE A 83 1.77 -6.98 -2.45
C ILE A 83 2.32 -7.22 -1.05
N ILE A 84 2.05 -6.30 -0.13
CA ILE A 84 2.26 -6.55 1.31
C ILE A 84 0.91 -6.66 2.02
N ALA A 85 0.87 -7.36 3.14
CA ALA A 85 -0.33 -7.38 3.98
C ALA A 85 -0.44 -6.10 4.82
N GLY A 86 -1.64 -5.57 4.93
CA GLY A 86 -1.99 -4.51 5.87
C GLY A 86 -2.54 -5.05 7.19
N ASN A 87 -3.08 -4.15 8.03
CA ASN A 87 -3.63 -4.55 9.33
C ASN A 87 -5.01 -5.21 9.24
N HIS A 88 -5.79 -4.91 8.21
CA HIS A 88 -7.08 -5.56 7.92
C HIS A 88 -6.91 -6.94 7.30
N ASP A 89 -5.80 -7.20 6.63
CA ASP A 89 -5.54 -8.48 6.00
C ASP A 89 -5.21 -9.58 7.00
N SER A 90 -5.61 -10.81 6.68
CA SER A 90 -5.01 -11.99 7.28
C SER A 90 -3.71 -12.32 6.53
N ALA A 91 -2.56 -11.95 7.10
CA ALA A 91 -1.25 -12.16 6.49
C ALA A 91 -1.06 -13.58 5.93
N ILE A 92 -1.37 -14.61 6.76
CA ILE A 92 -1.27 -16.03 6.38
C ILE A 92 -2.18 -16.38 5.21
N ARG A 93 -3.43 -15.90 5.21
CA ARG A 93 -4.38 -16.21 4.13
C ARG A 93 -4.06 -15.48 2.84
N LEU A 94 -3.57 -14.25 2.94
CA LEU A 94 -3.19 -13.45 1.78
C LEU A 94 -1.97 -14.06 1.08
N GLU A 95 -1.00 -14.57 1.84
CA GLU A 95 0.22 -15.17 1.34
C GLU A 95 0.06 -16.64 0.89
N ALA A 96 -0.90 -17.37 1.46
CA ALA A 96 -1.09 -18.81 1.20
C ALA A 96 -1.14 -19.19 -0.30
N PRO A 97 -1.73 -18.39 -1.22
CA PRO A 97 -1.75 -18.73 -2.64
C PRO A 97 -0.45 -18.40 -3.41
N ASN A 98 0.62 -17.89 -2.78
CA ASN A 98 1.88 -17.55 -3.46
C ASN A 98 2.38 -18.61 -4.44
N PRO A 99 2.39 -19.93 -4.11
CA PRO A 99 2.86 -20.94 -5.06
C PRO A 99 2.10 -20.97 -6.39
N LEU A 100 0.85 -20.49 -6.40
CA LEU A 100 0.03 -20.38 -7.63
C LEU A 100 0.22 -19.01 -8.30
N LEU A 101 0.51 -17.98 -7.50
CA LEU A 101 0.63 -16.59 -7.97
C LEU A 101 2.00 -16.30 -8.59
N GLU A 102 3.02 -17.10 -8.30
CA GLU A 102 4.33 -17.03 -8.94
C GLU A 102 4.22 -17.18 -10.47
N GLU A 103 3.31 -18.05 -10.96
CA GLU A 103 2.99 -18.19 -12.38
C GLU A 103 2.42 -16.90 -13.01
N LEU A 104 1.87 -16.02 -12.17
CA LEU A 104 1.35 -14.71 -12.55
C LEU A 104 2.36 -13.58 -12.22
N ASN A 105 3.64 -13.90 -12.04
CA ASN A 105 4.67 -12.94 -11.65
C ASN A 105 4.24 -12.04 -10.46
N THR A 106 3.53 -12.64 -9.50
CA THR A 106 2.95 -11.96 -8.35
C THR A 106 3.56 -12.51 -7.07
N SER A 107 4.10 -11.62 -6.24
CA SER A 107 4.68 -11.93 -4.93
C SER A 107 3.86 -11.24 -3.83
N ILE A 108 3.41 -12.00 -2.85
CA ILE A 108 2.73 -11.47 -1.66
C ILE A 108 3.64 -11.70 -0.46
N VAL A 109 3.94 -10.64 0.26
CA VAL A 109 4.67 -10.67 1.53
C VAL A 109 3.71 -10.30 2.65
N GLY A 110 3.20 -11.33 3.33
CA GLY A 110 2.25 -11.17 4.43
C GLY A 110 2.90 -11.31 5.79
N ILE A 111 3.91 -12.18 5.88
CA ILE A 111 4.52 -12.60 7.14
C ILE A 111 6.00 -12.22 7.15
N VAL A 112 6.49 -11.81 8.31
CA VAL A 112 7.93 -11.69 8.54
C VAL A 112 8.48 -13.08 8.86
N GLY A 113 9.15 -13.67 7.85
CA GLY A 113 9.77 -14.99 7.97
C GLY A 113 10.91 -15.02 8.98
N ARG A 114 11.19 -16.20 9.49
CA ARG A 114 12.35 -16.45 10.38
C ARG A 114 13.18 -17.60 9.87
N THR A 115 14.49 -17.49 10.06
CA THR A 115 15.44 -18.55 9.79
C THR A 115 15.34 -19.66 10.84
N ASP A 116 15.98 -20.80 10.62
CA ASP A 116 16.06 -21.90 11.58
C ASP A 116 16.70 -21.48 12.92
N SER A 117 17.52 -20.44 12.93
CA SER A 117 18.09 -19.84 14.16
C SER A 117 17.13 -18.91 14.90
N GLY A 118 15.93 -18.65 14.35
CA GLY A 118 14.92 -17.75 14.93
C GLY A 118 15.13 -16.27 14.57
N GLU A 119 16.20 -15.93 13.84
CA GLU A 119 16.42 -14.56 13.33
C GLU A 119 15.42 -14.22 12.22
N ILE A 120 15.19 -12.92 12.00
CA ILE A 120 14.36 -12.46 10.88
C ILE A 120 15.06 -12.83 9.57
N ASP A 121 14.32 -13.49 8.68
CA ASP A 121 14.77 -13.76 7.32
C ASP A 121 14.60 -12.50 6.47
N LEU A 122 15.65 -11.68 6.41
CA LEU A 122 15.65 -10.44 5.62
C LEU A 122 15.53 -10.74 4.12
N GLY A 123 15.96 -11.89 3.66
CA GLY A 123 15.89 -12.28 2.25
C GLY A 123 14.46 -12.45 1.77
N SER A 124 13.56 -12.97 2.62
CA SER A 124 12.15 -13.13 2.30
C SER A 124 11.38 -11.81 2.16
N LEU A 125 11.94 -10.71 2.69
CA LEU A 125 11.36 -9.37 2.63
C LEU A 125 11.96 -8.51 1.51
N VAL A 126 12.87 -9.03 0.69
CA VAL A 126 13.49 -8.30 -0.42
C VAL A 126 13.12 -8.93 -1.74
N VAL A 127 12.30 -8.23 -2.51
CA VAL A 127 11.80 -8.69 -3.81
C VAL A 127 12.54 -7.98 -4.94
N PRO A 128 13.20 -8.70 -5.87
CA PRO A 128 13.81 -8.09 -7.03
C PRO A 128 12.74 -7.53 -7.98
N LEU A 129 12.84 -6.26 -8.34
CA LEU A 129 11.96 -5.64 -9.33
C LEU A 129 12.62 -5.67 -10.71
N ARG A 130 11.84 -6.11 -11.70
CA ARG A 130 12.32 -6.31 -13.06
C ARG A 130 11.54 -5.45 -14.05
N ASN A 131 12.25 -5.00 -15.07
CA ASN A 131 11.61 -4.39 -16.24
C ASN A 131 10.97 -5.47 -17.14
N ARG A 132 10.26 -5.05 -18.18
CA ARG A 132 9.61 -5.96 -19.15
C ARG A 132 10.56 -6.87 -19.91
N ALA A 133 11.85 -6.52 -19.97
CA ALA A 133 12.88 -7.38 -20.57
C ALA A 133 13.38 -8.46 -19.57
N GLY A 134 12.89 -8.45 -18.32
CA GLY A 134 13.30 -9.37 -17.26
C GLY A 134 14.58 -8.95 -16.54
N GLU A 135 15.14 -7.79 -16.86
CA GLU A 135 16.34 -7.25 -16.22
C GLU A 135 15.99 -6.66 -14.85
N ARG A 136 16.80 -6.95 -13.85
CA ARG A 136 16.63 -6.39 -12.50
C ARG A 136 17.08 -4.94 -12.50
N GLU A 137 16.16 -4.03 -12.14
CA GLU A 137 16.37 -2.60 -12.10
C GLU A 137 16.32 -2.04 -10.67
N ALA A 138 15.70 -2.79 -9.75
CA ALA A 138 15.60 -2.37 -8.35
C ALA A 138 15.44 -3.57 -7.40
N LEU A 139 15.66 -3.30 -6.10
CA LEU A 139 15.27 -4.18 -5.00
C LEU A 139 14.17 -3.51 -4.19
N CYS A 140 13.11 -4.26 -3.90
CA CYS A 140 11.97 -3.79 -3.12
C CYS A 140 12.02 -4.35 -1.71
N LEU A 141 12.06 -3.47 -0.71
CA LEU A 141 11.89 -3.80 0.70
C LEU A 141 10.39 -3.95 0.95
N ALA A 142 9.86 -5.17 0.86
CA ALA A 142 8.44 -5.47 1.00
C ALA A 142 8.10 -5.74 2.47
N VAL A 143 7.85 -4.67 3.24
CA VAL A 143 7.59 -4.76 4.69
C VAL A 143 6.08 -4.73 4.94
N PRO A 144 5.46 -5.85 5.39
CA PRO A 144 4.04 -5.89 5.72
C PRO A 144 3.76 -5.09 7.00
N PHE A 145 2.48 -4.99 7.39
CA PHE A 145 2.11 -4.43 8.68
C PHE A 145 2.78 -5.21 9.80
N LEU A 146 3.62 -4.54 10.58
CA LEU A 146 4.40 -5.14 11.66
C LEU A 146 3.65 -5.06 13.00
N ARG A 147 3.53 -6.19 13.65
CA ARG A 147 3.08 -6.30 15.05
C ARG A 147 4.27 -6.36 15.99
N GLN A 148 4.00 -6.24 17.29
CA GLN A 148 5.03 -6.48 18.30
C GLN A 148 5.60 -7.91 18.11
N GLY A 149 6.92 -7.99 18.00
CA GLY A 149 7.63 -9.26 17.74
C GLY A 149 7.97 -9.52 16.27
N ASP A 150 7.41 -8.78 15.33
CA ASP A 150 7.72 -8.91 13.88
C ASP A 150 8.99 -8.15 13.47
N TYR A 151 9.51 -7.28 14.32
CA TYR A 151 10.71 -6.49 14.06
C TYR A 151 11.89 -6.92 14.96
N PRO A 152 13.14 -6.56 14.62
CA PRO A 152 14.30 -6.93 15.41
C PRO A 152 14.22 -6.41 16.85
N ALA A 153 14.57 -7.25 17.82
CA ALA A 153 14.67 -6.85 19.22
C ALA A 153 15.68 -5.71 19.40
N ALA A 154 15.50 -4.92 20.45
CA ALA A 154 16.45 -3.89 20.85
C ALA A 154 17.75 -4.53 21.35
N SER A 155 18.89 -3.96 20.96
CA SER A 155 20.17 -4.27 21.58
C SER A 155 20.30 -3.54 22.93
N GLU A 156 21.27 -3.93 23.74
CA GLU A 156 21.53 -3.25 25.02
C GLU A 156 21.79 -1.75 24.79
N GLY A 157 21.01 -0.91 25.49
CA GLY A 157 21.09 0.55 25.39
C GLY A 157 20.29 1.18 24.25
N GLU A 158 19.64 0.38 23.37
CA GLU A 158 18.71 0.89 22.35
C GLU A 158 17.29 1.06 22.92
N PRO A 159 16.50 2.04 22.42
CA PRO A 159 15.09 2.15 22.77
C PRO A 159 14.30 0.89 22.33
N ASP A 160 13.52 0.33 23.23
CA ASP A 160 12.62 -0.79 22.95
C ASP A 160 11.18 -0.29 22.80
N SER A 161 10.93 0.48 21.74
CA SER A 161 9.59 0.93 21.35
C SER A 161 9.22 0.41 19.97
N TYR A 162 7.94 0.44 19.66
CA TYR A 162 7.41 0.06 18.35
C TYR A 162 8.11 0.84 17.20
N VAL A 163 8.21 2.16 17.33
CA VAL A 163 8.87 3.03 16.34
C VAL A 163 10.34 2.68 16.16
N ALA A 164 11.06 2.46 17.28
CA ALA A 164 12.46 2.06 17.21
C ALA A 164 12.62 0.68 16.54
N GLY A 165 11.69 -0.25 16.80
CA GLY A 165 11.64 -1.56 16.17
C GLY A 165 11.45 -1.49 14.65
N ILE A 166 10.49 -0.68 14.20
CA ILE A 166 10.29 -0.41 12.76
C ILE A 166 11.55 0.22 12.16
N GLY A 167 12.15 1.19 12.84
CA GLY A 167 13.38 1.82 12.39
C GLY A 167 14.54 0.82 12.24
N ARG A 168 14.67 -0.13 13.17
CA ARG A 168 15.66 -1.23 13.07
C ARG A 168 15.37 -2.13 11.87
N MET A 169 14.10 -2.45 11.62
CA MET A 169 13.70 -3.27 10.48
C MET A 169 14.14 -2.63 9.16
N TYR A 170 13.75 -1.39 8.90
CA TYR A 170 14.10 -0.71 7.64
C TYR A 170 15.60 -0.50 7.50
N ARG A 171 16.34 -0.16 8.57
CA ARG A 171 17.79 -0.04 8.51
C ARG A 171 18.47 -1.37 8.14
N ARG A 172 18.07 -2.48 8.76
CA ARG A 172 18.63 -3.80 8.46
C ARG A 172 18.31 -4.25 7.04
N LEU A 173 17.08 -4.04 6.59
CA LEU A 173 16.65 -4.37 5.23
C LEU A 173 17.38 -3.51 4.20
N TYR A 174 17.52 -2.21 4.45
CA TYR A 174 18.28 -1.34 3.56
C TYR A 174 19.74 -1.81 3.44
N ALA A 175 20.42 -2.04 4.54
CA ALA A 175 21.79 -2.53 4.52
C ALA A 175 21.93 -3.88 3.80
N TYR A 176 20.97 -4.79 4.02
CA TYR A 176 20.94 -6.10 3.35
C TYR A 176 20.74 -5.95 1.83
N ALA A 177 19.82 -5.10 1.39
CA ALA A 177 19.55 -4.85 -0.03
C ALA A 177 20.70 -4.07 -0.69
N ASP A 178 21.25 -3.05 -0.01
CA ASP A 178 22.36 -2.23 -0.51
C ASP A 178 23.62 -3.06 -0.79
N ALA A 179 23.88 -4.06 0.05
CA ALA A 179 24.99 -5.00 -0.15
C ALA A 179 24.82 -5.93 -1.37
N GLN A 180 23.60 -6.05 -1.91
CA GLN A 180 23.26 -6.97 -3.01
C GLN A 180 22.88 -6.25 -4.31
N ARG A 181 22.68 -4.93 -4.25
CA ARG A 181 22.31 -4.17 -5.45
C ARG A 181 23.51 -3.97 -6.37
N ASN A 182 23.24 -4.01 -7.66
CA ASN A 182 24.22 -3.67 -8.68
C ASN A 182 24.29 -2.13 -8.86
N PRO A 183 25.38 -1.60 -9.42
CA PRO A 183 25.44 -0.18 -9.81
C PRO A 183 24.30 0.18 -10.75
N GLY A 184 23.60 1.29 -10.45
CA GLY A 184 22.46 1.74 -11.22
C GLY A 184 21.10 1.17 -10.80
N GLU A 185 21.05 0.15 -9.96
CA GLU A 185 19.80 -0.36 -9.40
C GLU A 185 19.28 0.54 -8.27
N ALA A 186 17.96 0.69 -8.20
CA ALA A 186 17.30 1.42 -7.11
C ALA A 186 17.00 0.51 -5.91
N ILE A 187 16.78 1.12 -4.74
CA ILE A 187 16.04 0.50 -3.63
C ILE A 187 14.70 1.22 -3.51
N VAL A 188 13.62 0.45 -3.52
CA VAL A 188 12.25 0.90 -3.29
C VAL A 188 11.75 0.25 -2.01
N ALA A 189 10.92 0.93 -1.23
CA ALA A 189 10.33 0.34 -0.04
C ALA A 189 8.80 0.36 -0.10
N LEU A 190 8.17 -0.71 0.39
CA LEU A 190 6.77 -0.73 0.77
C LEU A 190 6.66 -0.73 2.29
N GLY A 191 5.58 -0.14 2.80
CA GLY A 191 5.23 -0.20 4.21
C GLY A 191 3.75 0.05 4.42
N HIS A 192 3.20 -0.60 5.45
CA HIS A 192 1.83 -0.36 5.90
C HIS A 192 1.90 0.05 7.37
N LEU A 193 1.87 1.36 7.64
CA LEU A 193 2.15 1.93 8.96
C LEU A 193 1.65 3.37 9.07
N HIS A 194 1.54 3.87 10.32
CA HIS A 194 1.23 5.27 10.58
C HIS A 194 2.49 6.13 10.61
N ALA A 195 2.60 7.10 9.71
CA ALA A 195 3.74 8.04 9.69
C ALA A 195 3.44 9.36 10.40
N THR A 196 4.45 9.93 11.06
CA THR A 196 4.37 11.23 11.75
C THR A 196 4.04 12.36 10.78
N GLY A 197 3.06 13.19 11.16
CA GLY A 197 2.63 14.33 10.37
C GLY A 197 1.66 13.97 9.25
N ALA A 198 1.18 12.71 9.18
CA ALA A 198 0.09 12.35 8.29
C ALA A 198 -1.22 13.04 8.73
N GLU A 199 -1.95 13.57 7.76
CA GLU A 199 -3.31 14.05 7.96
C GLU A 199 -4.27 12.85 7.96
N LEU A 200 -5.07 12.73 9.00
CA LEU A 200 -5.96 11.59 9.25
C LEU A 200 -7.41 11.94 8.97
N SER A 201 -8.17 11.01 8.39
CA SER A 201 -9.63 11.02 8.38
C SER A 201 -10.21 10.72 9.78
N GLU A 202 -11.53 10.76 9.90
CA GLU A 202 -12.19 10.31 11.13
C GLU A 202 -12.04 8.80 11.33
N ASP A 203 -12.06 8.02 10.23
CA ASP A 203 -11.89 6.58 10.28
C ASP A 203 -10.47 6.19 10.63
N ASP A 204 -9.44 6.80 10.02
CA ASP A 204 -8.05 6.59 10.42
C ASP A 204 -7.81 6.86 11.91
N ARG A 205 -8.51 7.86 12.49
CA ARG A 205 -8.43 8.17 13.93
C ARG A 205 -9.08 7.10 14.79
N SER A 206 -10.19 6.52 14.36
CA SER A 206 -10.88 5.45 15.09
C SER A 206 -10.09 4.15 15.07
N GLU A 207 -9.48 3.79 13.96
CA GLU A 207 -8.55 2.66 13.86
C GLU A 207 -7.34 2.82 14.79
N ARG A 208 -6.75 4.02 14.83
CA ARG A 208 -5.64 4.34 15.74
C ARG A 208 -6.00 4.11 17.21
N ALA A 209 -7.22 4.48 17.61
CA ALA A 209 -7.70 4.27 18.99
C ALA A 209 -7.87 2.79 19.34
N ILE A 210 -8.36 1.99 18.39
CA ILE A 210 -8.55 0.54 18.54
C ILE A 210 -7.21 -0.19 18.68
N MET A 211 -6.20 0.24 17.95
CA MET A 211 -4.87 -0.39 17.93
C MET A 211 -3.94 0.09 19.06
N GLY A 212 -4.46 0.78 20.08
CA GLY A 212 -3.68 1.15 21.25
C GLY A 212 -2.81 2.40 21.09
N GLY A 213 -3.19 3.32 20.20
CA GLY A 213 -2.49 4.58 20.03
C GLY A 213 -1.08 4.40 19.45
N LEU A 214 -0.96 3.69 18.35
CA LEU A 214 0.33 3.44 17.70
C LEU A 214 1.15 4.72 17.56
N GLU A 215 2.36 4.66 18.04
CA GLU A 215 3.36 5.70 17.83
C GLU A 215 3.59 5.88 16.32
N SER A 216 3.68 7.12 15.88
CA SER A 216 3.90 7.43 14.47
C SER A 216 5.37 7.37 14.10
N VAL A 217 5.67 6.83 12.94
CA VAL A 217 7.02 6.62 12.42
C VAL A 217 7.46 7.86 11.65
N SER A 218 8.63 8.43 11.97
CA SER A 218 9.18 9.57 11.19
C SER A 218 9.55 9.15 9.77
N ALA A 219 9.40 10.07 8.81
CA ALA A 219 9.93 9.89 7.45
C ALA A 219 11.46 9.65 7.42
N ASP A 220 12.18 10.08 8.45
CA ASP A 220 13.63 9.86 8.58
C ASP A 220 14.00 8.41 8.87
N THR A 221 13.01 7.58 9.21
CA THR A 221 13.17 6.13 9.35
C THR A 221 13.56 5.47 8.02
N PHE A 222 13.13 6.05 6.91
CA PHE A 222 13.47 5.57 5.57
C PHE A 222 14.79 6.19 5.12
N ASP A 223 15.81 5.34 4.94
CA ASP A 223 17.14 5.78 4.52
C ASP A 223 17.09 6.66 3.27
N ALA A 224 17.96 7.66 3.19
CA ALA A 224 18.02 8.58 2.06
C ALA A 224 18.40 7.89 0.72
N GLY A 225 19.01 6.71 0.78
CA GLY A 225 19.32 5.87 -0.37
C GLY A 225 18.13 5.09 -0.92
N ILE A 226 16.97 5.09 -0.23
CA ILE A 226 15.71 4.56 -0.76
C ILE A 226 15.15 5.56 -1.76
N ALA A 227 15.07 5.15 -3.02
CA ALA A 227 14.62 6.01 -4.11
C ALA A 227 13.13 6.38 -3.98
N TYR A 228 12.28 5.42 -3.59
CA TYR A 228 10.84 5.63 -3.40
C TYR A 228 10.30 4.77 -2.26
N THR A 229 9.43 5.34 -1.43
CA THR A 229 8.73 4.64 -0.36
C THR A 229 7.23 4.71 -0.59
N ALA A 230 6.62 3.56 -0.86
CA ALA A 230 5.20 3.37 -1.08
C ALA A 230 4.51 2.97 0.23
N LEU A 231 3.68 3.85 0.78
CA LEU A 231 2.98 3.65 2.06
C LEU A 231 1.48 3.39 1.85
N GLY A 232 0.92 2.51 2.66
CA GLY A 232 -0.51 2.31 2.91
C GLY A 232 -0.85 2.51 4.39
N HIS A 233 -2.10 2.36 4.75
CA HIS A 233 -2.72 2.54 6.06
C HIS A 233 -3.47 3.88 6.21
N ILE A 234 -3.03 4.95 5.58
CA ILE A 234 -3.69 6.25 5.67
C ILE A 234 -4.43 6.51 4.37
N HIS A 235 -5.77 6.67 4.46
CA HIS A 235 -6.66 6.76 3.30
C HIS A 235 -6.52 8.08 2.54
N LYS A 236 -5.93 9.11 3.16
CA LYS A 236 -5.63 10.37 2.50
C LYS A 236 -4.30 10.32 1.75
N ALA A 237 -4.34 10.45 0.42
CA ALA A 237 -3.15 10.55 -0.41
C ALA A 237 -2.32 11.79 -0.02
N GLN A 238 -1.04 11.60 0.34
CA GLN A 238 -0.17 12.66 0.83
C GLN A 238 1.31 12.29 0.82
N ARG A 239 2.16 13.32 0.88
CA ARG A 239 3.61 13.21 1.10
C ARG A 239 3.91 13.28 2.59
N ILE A 240 4.96 12.63 3.04
CA ILE A 240 5.33 12.61 4.45
C ILE A 240 6.69 13.26 4.66
N GLY A 241 6.80 14.07 5.73
CA GLY A 241 8.04 14.74 6.12
C GLY A 241 8.64 15.69 5.08
N GLY A 242 7.80 16.24 4.18
CA GLY A 242 8.27 17.07 3.07
C GLY A 242 9.05 16.32 1.99
N ARG A 243 9.19 14.98 2.11
CA ARG A 243 9.90 14.14 1.14
C ARG A 243 8.98 13.74 0.00
N GLU A 244 9.31 14.16 -1.22
CA GLU A 244 8.53 13.90 -2.42
C GLU A 244 8.36 12.40 -2.71
N ALA A 245 9.39 11.62 -2.39
CA ALA A 245 9.46 10.18 -2.64
C ALA A 245 8.91 9.31 -1.50
N VAL A 246 8.39 9.87 -0.39
CA VAL A 246 7.76 9.12 0.71
C VAL A 246 6.27 9.46 0.73
N ARG A 247 5.42 8.52 0.27
CA ARG A 247 4.02 8.83 -0.03
C ARG A 247 3.04 7.76 0.42
N TYR A 248 1.88 8.22 0.86
CA TYR A 248 0.64 7.45 0.83
C TYR A 248 -0.05 7.63 -0.52
N ALA A 249 -0.45 6.52 -1.14
CA ALA A 249 -1.34 6.57 -2.30
C ALA A 249 -2.76 6.98 -1.88
N GLY A 250 -3.15 6.62 -0.67
CA GLY A 250 -4.51 6.71 -0.15
C GLY A 250 -5.39 5.57 -0.66
N SER A 251 -6.61 5.49 -0.12
CA SER A 251 -7.61 4.53 -0.57
C SER A 251 -8.14 4.88 -1.97
N PRO A 252 -8.49 3.88 -2.80
CA PRO A 252 -9.05 4.14 -4.14
C PRO A 252 -10.49 4.66 -4.10
N LEU A 253 -11.21 4.40 -3.01
CA LEU A 253 -12.59 4.79 -2.78
C LEU A 253 -12.71 5.48 -1.42
N PRO A 254 -13.67 6.43 -1.23
CA PRO A 254 -13.88 7.04 0.07
C PRO A 254 -14.35 5.99 1.09
N MET A 255 -13.75 5.97 2.27
CA MET A 255 -14.11 5.08 3.36
C MET A 255 -15.19 5.69 4.26
N SER A 256 -15.30 7.02 4.29
CA SER A 256 -16.33 7.75 5.04
C SER A 256 -16.80 9.02 4.34
N PHE A 257 -17.89 9.62 4.84
CA PHE A 257 -18.37 10.93 4.34
C PHE A 257 -17.38 12.08 4.63
N SER A 258 -16.47 11.92 5.57
CA SER A 258 -15.43 12.93 5.84
C SER A 258 -14.45 13.06 4.66
N GLU A 259 -14.32 12.01 3.86
CA GLU A 259 -13.42 11.92 2.71
C GLU A 259 -14.02 12.44 1.39
N LYS A 260 -15.21 13.02 1.42
CA LYS A 260 -15.89 13.52 0.21
C LYS A 260 -15.04 14.41 -0.69
N ASN A 261 -14.09 15.14 -0.09
CA ASN A 261 -13.21 16.08 -0.79
C ASN A 261 -11.83 15.47 -1.11
N TYR A 262 -11.58 14.19 -0.78
CA TYR A 262 -10.31 13.57 -1.10
C TYR A 262 -10.21 13.30 -2.61
N ARG A 263 -9.02 13.47 -3.15
CA ARG A 263 -8.67 13.02 -4.49
C ARG A 263 -8.12 11.62 -4.37
N HIS A 264 -8.99 10.63 -4.62
CA HIS A 264 -8.56 9.24 -4.66
C HIS A 264 -7.71 9.01 -5.90
N GLN A 265 -6.52 8.42 -5.72
CA GLN A 265 -5.51 8.36 -6.78
C GLN A 265 -4.64 7.11 -6.66
N VAL A 266 -3.93 6.81 -7.73
CA VAL A 266 -2.74 5.95 -7.72
C VAL A 266 -1.53 6.81 -8.06
N ILE A 267 -0.34 6.35 -7.72
CA ILE A 267 0.91 7.08 -7.97
C ILE A 267 1.70 6.33 -9.05
N ALA A 268 1.96 6.99 -10.17
CA ALA A 268 2.90 6.51 -11.17
C ALA A 268 4.30 7.03 -10.85
N VAL A 269 5.29 6.15 -10.86
CA VAL A 269 6.69 6.46 -10.56
C VAL A 269 7.58 5.92 -11.66
N ALA A 270 8.46 6.76 -12.18
CA ALA A 270 9.52 6.36 -13.09
C ALA A 270 10.86 6.35 -12.34
N VAL A 271 11.59 5.24 -12.45
CA VAL A 271 12.92 5.09 -11.83
C VAL A 271 13.95 4.86 -12.93
N GLU A 272 15.01 5.65 -12.95
CA GLU A 272 16.13 5.56 -13.90
C GLU A 272 17.45 5.68 -13.17
N GLU A 273 18.39 4.83 -13.50
CA GLU A 273 19.76 4.85 -12.93
C GLU A 273 19.77 4.93 -11.39
N GLY A 274 18.90 4.12 -10.76
CA GLY A 274 18.80 4.03 -9.31
C GLY A 274 18.07 5.20 -8.61
N LYS A 275 17.46 6.13 -9.35
CA LYS A 275 16.80 7.33 -8.81
C LYS A 275 15.40 7.50 -9.40
N VAL A 276 14.55 8.20 -8.66
CA VAL A 276 13.25 8.64 -9.19
C VAL A 276 13.46 9.71 -10.26
N ALA A 277 13.00 9.43 -11.47
CA ALA A 277 12.99 10.36 -12.61
C ALA A 277 11.68 11.16 -12.67
N GLY A 278 10.57 10.60 -12.17
CA GLY A 278 9.28 11.30 -12.15
C GLY A 278 8.28 10.64 -11.22
N ILE A 279 7.38 11.45 -10.66
CA ILE A 279 6.23 11.00 -9.86
C ILE A 279 4.99 11.75 -10.34
N GLU A 280 3.94 11.00 -10.67
CA GLU A 280 2.66 11.54 -11.14
C GLU A 280 1.52 10.95 -10.30
N ALA A 281 0.64 11.80 -9.80
CA ALA A 281 -0.60 11.38 -9.16
C ALA A 281 -1.69 11.27 -10.23
N ILE A 282 -2.30 10.09 -10.37
CA ILE A 282 -3.34 9.81 -11.35
C ILE A 282 -4.65 9.60 -10.62
N GLU A 283 -5.59 10.50 -10.82
CA GLU A 283 -6.89 10.47 -10.14
C GLU A 283 -7.75 9.30 -10.63
N ILE A 284 -8.40 8.62 -9.69
CA ILE A 284 -9.30 7.50 -9.96
C ILE A 284 -10.70 8.07 -10.24
N PRO A 285 -11.33 7.75 -11.38
CA PRO A 285 -12.69 8.19 -11.66
C PRO A 285 -13.68 7.65 -10.64
N ARG A 286 -14.47 8.53 -10.03
CA ARG A 286 -15.53 8.13 -9.11
C ARG A 286 -16.72 7.58 -9.88
N VAL A 287 -17.33 6.51 -9.36
CA VAL A 287 -18.59 5.96 -9.85
C VAL A 287 -19.78 6.66 -9.19
N ALA A 288 -19.62 7.01 -7.90
CA ALA A 288 -20.62 7.70 -7.11
C ALA A 288 -20.00 8.86 -6.35
N ASP A 289 -20.61 10.04 -6.44
CA ASP A 289 -20.16 11.20 -5.69
C ASP A 289 -20.79 11.24 -4.29
N LEU A 290 -19.97 11.59 -3.30
CA LEU A 290 -20.46 11.89 -1.95
C LEU A 290 -20.92 13.34 -1.87
N MET A 291 -22.20 13.53 -1.63
CA MET A 291 -22.79 14.87 -1.52
C MET A 291 -23.30 15.14 -0.10
N ARG A 292 -23.08 16.34 0.37
CA ARG A 292 -23.71 16.84 1.58
C ARG A 292 -24.97 17.64 1.20
N ILE A 293 -26.10 17.24 1.72
CA ILE A 293 -27.36 17.92 1.48
C ILE A 293 -27.98 18.33 2.84
N PRO A 294 -28.13 19.62 3.12
CA PRO A 294 -27.69 20.79 2.34
C PRO A 294 -26.16 20.98 2.40
N ASP A 295 -25.59 21.71 1.46
CA ASP A 295 -24.15 21.99 1.37
C ASP A 295 -23.58 22.71 2.60
N SER A 296 -24.41 23.48 3.31
CA SER A 296 -24.09 24.12 4.58
C SER A 296 -25.01 23.62 5.69
N PRO A 297 -24.56 23.57 6.95
CA PRO A 297 -25.44 23.25 8.07
C PRO A 297 -26.64 24.21 8.12
N LEU A 298 -27.85 23.65 8.18
CA LEU A 298 -29.08 24.38 8.44
C LEU A 298 -29.46 24.23 9.91
N SER A 299 -30.28 25.18 10.44
CA SER A 299 -30.89 24.97 11.75
C SER A 299 -31.78 23.71 11.73
N PRO A 300 -31.97 23.02 12.88
CA PRO A 300 -32.80 21.83 12.97
C PRO A 300 -34.18 22.00 12.35
N GLU A 301 -34.80 23.15 12.55
CA GLU A 301 -36.10 23.50 12.01
C GLU A 301 -36.14 23.51 10.47
N ARG A 302 -35.09 24.00 9.80
CA ARG A 302 -34.99 24.00 8.33
C ARG A 302 -34.59 22.64 7.73
N SER A 303 -34.00 21.77 8.50
CA SER A 303 -33.67 20.41 8.04
C SER A 303 -34.89 19.49 8.04
N GLU A 304 -35.92 19.78 8.87
CA GLU A 304 -37.19 19.03 8.89
C GLU A 304 -38.11 19.37 7.72
N GLU A 305 -38.08 20.62 7.23
CA GLU A 305 -38.90 21.06 6.10
C GLU A 305 -38.56 20.38 4.76
N ARG A 306 -37.44 19.70 4.64
CA ARG A 306 -37.01 18.99 3.43
C ARG A 306 -37.20 17.47 3.46
N ARG A 307 -37.92 16.95 4.46
CA ARG A 307 -38.27 15.53 4.58
C ARG A 307 -39.59 15.15 3.94
N VAL A 308 -40.17 16.00 3.08
CA VAL A 308 -41.42 15.75 2.35
C VAL A 308 -41.11 15.37 0.91
#